data_eb3b1cd81c9ced083b4c5b97f71a1033
#
_entry.id   eb3b1cd81c9ced083b4c5b97f71a1033
#
_cell.length_a   1.000
_cell.length_b   1.000
_cell.length_c   1.000
_cell.angle_alpha   90.00
_cell.angle_beta   90.00
_cell.angle_gamma   90.00
#
_symmetry.space_group_name_H-M   'P 1'
#
loop_
_entity.id
_entity.type
_entity.pdbx_description
1 polymer ?
#
loop_
_entity_poly.entity_id
_entity_poly.type
_entity_poly.pdbx_seq_one_letter_code
_entity_poly.pdbx_strand_id
1 'polypeptide(L)'
;PDLPLLRLGDAGTVVPDRDHGAAVFLKERNKDVLTGGASAYFDGGKYYYRKKLVLPEEWRNKTMILSCEGVYQNAQVSVNNQVITKWPYGYSGFYVDMTEHLSQTDENIIEIIADNEKVPNSRWYSGGGVYREVNLLIAGQSYIKPEGVRVTTTGNGQVQVLTDIVGEGDVEVEILDGMKAVASGTGRKLDLIIKDRVLWDEENPHLYTCKVMLKEKEQKIDEETIRFGIRTLAWSGKGFFVNGKETLLRGACI
;
A
#
# COMPACT_ATOMS: atom_id res chain seq x y z
N PRO A 1 -13.89 12.10 1.99
CA PRO A 1 -13.73 12.13 3.44
C PRO A 1 -12.42 11.47 3.77
N ASP A 2 -11.55 12.23 4.49
CA ASP A 2 -10.23 11.75 4.88
C ASP A 2 -10.40 10.50 5.72
N LEU A 3 -9.83 9.39 5.25
CA LEU A 3 -9.79 8.14 6.00
C LEU A 3 -8.91 8.36 7.23
N PRO A 4 -9.39 8.09 8.45
CA PRO A 4 -8.57 8.25 9.63
C PRO A 4 -7.41 7.23 9.60
N LEU A 5 -6.19 7.73 9.47
CA LEU A 5 -4.98 6.93 9.56
C LEU A 5 -4.72 6.56 11.02
N LEU A 6 -4.80 5.30 11.35
CA LEU A 6 -4.39 4.80 12.65
C LEU A 6 -2.96 4.25 12.51
N ARG A 7 -1.96 5.04 12.92
CA ARG A 7 -0.56 4.59 12.90
C ARG A 7 -0.28 3.66 14.06
N LEU A 8 0.28 2.49 13.79
CA LEU A 8 0.72 1.52 14.80
C LEU A 8 2.18 1.76 15.25
N GLY A 9 2.64 3.02 15.27
CA GLY A 9 3.98 3.40 15.73
C GLY A 9 5.07 3.29 14.66
N ASP A 10 6.11 4.11 14.80
CA ASP A 10 7.27 4.10 13.90
C ASP A 10 8.18 2.89 14.17
N ALA A 11 8.61 2.22 13.11
CA ALA A 11 9.59 1.15 13.19
C ALA A 11 10.93 1.71 13.69
N GLY A 12 11.42 1.22 14.81
CA GLY A 12 12.78 1.49 15.29
C GLY A 12 12.92 2.11 16.67
N THR A 13 11.86 2.54 17.31
CA THR A 13 11.92 2.99 18.71
C THR A 13 10.86 2.24 19.51
N VAL A 14 11.30 1.42 20.46
CA VAL A 14 10.42 0.87 21.50
C VAL A 14 10.06 2.03 22.43
N VAL A 15 9.21 2.91 21.97
CA VAL A 15 8.59 3.92 22.80
C VAL A 15 7.15 3.45 23.02
N PRO A 16 6.75 3.18 24.27
CA PRO A 16 5.35 2.96 24.56
C PRO A 16 4.63 4.23 24.14
N ASP A 17 3.87 4.17 23.06
CA ASP A 17 2.96 5.24 22.71
C ASP A 17 1.92 5.34 23.84
N ARG A 18 2.11 6.33 24.71
CA ARG A 18 1.26 6.52 25.88
C ARG A 18 -0.16 6.92 25.53
N ASP A 19 -0.36 7.44 24.31
CA ASP A 19 -1.64 8.01 23.91
C ASP A 19 -2.50 7.07 23.04
N HIS A 20 -1.92 6.04 22.41
CA HIS A 20 -2.64 5.15 21.49
C HIS A 20 -2.58 3.66 21.83
N GLY A 21 -2.00 3.28 22.95
CA GLY A 21 -2.10 1.93 23.53
C GLY A 21 -1.48 0.80 22.70
N ALA A 22 -0.56 1.08 21.78
CA ALA A 22 0.21 0.04 21.12
C ALA A 22 1.34 -0.44 22.05
N ALA A 23 1.44 -1.75 22.26
CA ALA A 23 2.54 -2.35 23.02
C ALA A 23 3.38 -3.21 22.08
N VAL A 24 4.68 -2.99 22.06
CA VAL A 24 5.66 -3.82 21.35
C VAL A 24 6.34 -4.71 22.37
N PHE A 25 6.30 -6.02 22.16
CA PHE A 25 6.96 -6.99 23.03
C PHE A 25 8.02 -7.74 22.22
N LEU A 26 9.28 -7.64 22.63
CA LEU A 26 10.32 -8.56 22.20
C LEU A 26 10.23 -9.79 23.12
N LYS A 27 9.66 -10.90 22.64
CA LYS A 27 9.39 -12.05 23.47
C LYS A 27 10.58 -13.02 23.58
N GLU A 28 11.35 -13.14 22.52
CA GLU A 28 12.52 -14.04 22.52
C GLU A 28 13.66 -13.43 21.70
N ARG A 29 14.75 -13.14 22.38
CA ARG A 29 16.00 -12.78 21.74
C ARG A 29 16.76 -14.07 21.48
N ASN A 30 16.96 -14.42 20.22
CA ASN A 30 17.85 -15.53 19.90
C ASN A 30 19.29 -15.08 20.11
N LYS A 31 19.89 -15.51 21.23
CA LYS A 31 21.26 -15.15 21.61
C LYS A 31 22.33 -15.77 20.70
N ASP A 32 21.95 -16.79 19.92
CA ASP A 32 22.85 -17.51 19.02
C ASP A 32 22.87 -16.90 17.61
N VAL A 33 22.04 -15.92 17.34
CA VAL A 33 22.07 -15.18 16.09
C VAL A 33 23.26 -14.23 16.11
N LEU A 34 24.19 -14.42 15.18
CA LEU A 34 25.28 -13.50 14.93
C LEU A 34 24.70 -12.11 14.61
N THR A 35 24.59 -11.29 15.63
CA THR A 35 24.25 -9.88 15.48
C THR A 35 25.42 -9.16 14.83
N GLY A 36 25.15 -8.20 14.02
CA GLY A 36 26.16 -7.46 13.29
C GLY A 36 26.02 -7.69 11.80
N GLY A 37 26.72 -7.32 10.94
CA GLY A 37 26.74 -7.35 9.49
C GLY A 37 25.50 -7.88 8.72
N ALA A 38 24.88 -8.96 9.15
CA ALA A 38 23.79 -9.59 8.40
C ALA A 38 22.41 -8.90 8.54
N SER A 39 22.16 -8.19 9.64
CA SER A 39 20.88 -7.55 9.92
C SER A 39 21.01 -6.07 10.32
N ALA A 40 22.07 -5.39 9.86
CA ALA A 40 22.33 -3.98 10.16
C ALA A 40 22.28 -3.67 11.67
N TYR A 41 22.85 -4.56 12.48
CA TYR A 41 22.85 -4.49 13.95
C TYR A 41 21.47 -4.68 14.62
N PHE A 42 20.43 -4.99 13.86
CA PHE A 42 19.17 -5.45 14.42
C PHE A 42 19.30 -6.91 14.87
N ASP A 43 18.81 -7.20 16.07
CA ASP A 43 18.74 -8.57 16.54
C ASP A 43 17.71 -9.34 15.71
N GLY A 44 18.06 -10.53 15.21
CA GLY A 44 17.08 -11.46 14.67
C GLY A 44 16.14 -11.94 15.77
N GLY A 45 14.89 -12.24 15.44
CA GLY A 45 13.92 -12.71 16.43
C GLY A 45 12.49 -12.56 16.00
N LYS A 46 11.58 -12.80 16.93
CA LYS A 46 10.15 -12.60 16.76
C LYS A 46 9.70 -11.34 17.47
N TYR A 47 9.14 -10.43 16.70
CA TYR A 47 8.62 -9.16 17.17
C TYR A 47 7.10 -9.24 17.22
N TYR A 48 6.51 -8.90 18.35
CA TYR A 48 5.07 -8.94 18.60
C TYR A 48 4.55 -7.52 18.76
N TYR A 49 3.60 -7.16 17.91
CA TYR A 49 2.91 -5.87 17.95
C TYR A 49 1.46 -6.12 18.31
N ARG A 50 0.95 -5.43 19.32
CA ARG A 50 -0.43 -5.58 19.78
C ARG A 50 -1.10 -4.22 19.88
N LYS A 51 -2.28 -4.11 19.29
CA LYS A 51 -3.15 -2.95 19.37
C LYS A 51 -4.52 -3.35 19.90
N LYS A 52 -5.02 -2.57 20.86
CA LYS A 52 -6.40 -2.64 21.32
C LYS A 52 -7.23 -1.63 20.54
N LEU A 53 -8.40 -2.04 20.10
CA LEU A 53 -9.32 -1.24 19.30
C LEU A 53 -10.76 -1.46 19.76
N VAL A 54 -11.41 -0.40 20.19
CA VAL A 54 -12.86 -0.35 20.35
C VAL A 54 -13.41 0.41 19.17
N LEU A 55 -14.37 -0.19 18.44
CA LEU A 55 -14.91 0.44 17.24
C LEU A 55 -15.81 1.63 17.62
N PRO A 56 -15.50 2.85 17.15
CA PRO A 56 -16.45 3.96 17.20
C PRO A 56 -17.77 3.59 16.52
N GLU A 57 -18.86 4.20 16.94
CA GLU A 57 -20.18 3.86 16.41
C GLU A 57 -20.28 4.04 14.90
N GLU A 58 -19.66 5.09 14.37
CA GLU A 58 -19.61 5.40 12.94
C GLU A 58 -18.80 4.41 12.09
N TRP A 59 -17.99 3.54 12.72
CA TRP A 59 -17.21 2.49 12.03
C TRP A 59 -17.92 1.14 12.05
N ARG A 60 -18.96 0.98 12.85
CA ARG A 60 -19.70 -0.28 12.95
C ARG A 60 -20.34 -0.64 11.61
N ASN A 61 -20.38 -1.92 11.32
CA ASN A 61 -20.92 -2.47 10.06
C ASN A 61 -20.25 -1.94 8.78
N LYS A 62 -19.05 -1.38 8.90
CA LYS A 62 -18.22 -1.01 7.75
C LYS A 62 -17.16 -2.07 7.48
N THR A 63 -16.67 -2.10 6.25
CA THR A 63 -15.51 -2.92 5.89
C THR A 63 -14.26 -2.33 6.52
N MET A 64 -13.45 -3.19 7.13
CA MET A 64 -12.20 -2.80 7.80
C MET A 64 -11.04 -3.62 7.29
N ILE A 65 -10.10 -2.94 6.62
CA ILE A 65 -8.94 -3.54 6.00
C ILE A 65 -7.68 -3.00 6.67
N LEU A 66 -6.85 -3.88 7.20
CA LEU A 66 -5.52 -3.54 7.68
C LEU A 66 -4.56 -3.48 6.48
N SER A 67 -3.94 -2.33 6.26
CA SER A 67 -2.90 -2.13 5.26
C SER A 67 -1.55 -2.16 5.96
N CYS A 68 -0.73 -3.14 5.65
CA CYS A 68 0.64 -3.28 6.14
C CYS A 68 1.60 -2.95 5.00
N GLU A 69 2.27 -1.82 5.02
CA GLU A 69 3.17 -1.40 3.95
C GLU A 69 4.52 -2.14 3.98
N GLY A 70 4.93 -2.64 5.14
CA GLY A 70 6.16 -3.42 5.26
C GLY A 70 6.35 -4.06 6.62
N VAL A 71 6.43 -5.38 6.62
CA VAL A 71 6.71 -6.22 7.80
C VAL A 71 7.80 -7.21 7.44
N TYR A 72 8.97 -7.09 8.01
CA TYR A 72 10.09 -7.98 7.72
C TYR A 72 10.31 -8.97 8.87
N GLN A 73 10.05 -10.25 8.62
CA GLN A 73 9.39 -10.99 7.57
C GLN A 73 8.45 -12.04 8.17
N ASN A 74 7.93 -12.97 7.35
CA ASN A 74 7.02 -14.04 7.82
C ASN A 74 5.91 -13.49 8.72
N ALA A 75 5.29 -12.38 8.27
CA ALA A 75 4.26 -11.73 9.04
C ALA A 75 3.08 -12.66 9.29
N GLN A 76 2.56 -12.63 10.52
CA GLN A 76 1.31 -13.27 10.89
C GLN A 76 0.42 -12.20 11.52
N VAL A 77 -0.79 -12.05 11.00
CA VAL A 77 -1.80 -11.15 11.56
C VAL A 77 -2.88 -11.96 12.23
N SER A 78 -3.23 -11.59 13.45
CA SER A 78 -4.34 -12.16 14.20
C SER A 78 -5.27 -11.07 14.75
N VAL A 79 -6.53 -11.40 14.82
CA VAL A 79 -7.59 -10.58 15.43
C VAL A 79 -8.28 -11.45 16.48
N ASN A 80 -8.41 -10.94 17.70
CA ASN A 80 -9.07 -11.62 18.81
C ASN A 80 -8.57 -13.06 19.01
N ASN A 81 -7.25 -13.24 18.97
CA ASN A 81 -6.54 -14.52 19.06
C ASN A 81 -6.74 -15.49 17.86
N GLN A 82 -7.44 -15.09 16.82
CA GLN A 82 -7.59 -15.87 15.60
C GLN A 82 -6.59 -15.39 14.54
N VAL A 83 -5.75 -16.29 14.05
CA VAL A 83 -4.84 -15.99 12.92
C VAL A 83 -5.66 -15.91 11.64
N ILE A 84 -5.62 -14.76 10.98
CA ILE A 84 -6.40 -14.48 9.76
C ILE A 84 -5.54 -14.38 8.51
N THR A 85 -4.26 -14.05 8.65
CA THR A 85 -3.35 -13.94 7.50
C THR A 85 -1.92 -14.30 7.88
N LYS A 86 -1.20 -14.88 6.90
CA LYS A 86 0.25 -15.06 6.93
C LYS A 86 0.85 -14.51 5.65
N TRP A 87 1.89 -13.67 5.78
CA TRP A 87 2.58 -13.04 4.66
C TRP A 87 4.09 -13.24 4.78
N PRO A 88 4.71 -14.10 3.95
CA PRO A 88 6.12 -14.48 4.16
C PRO A 88 7.11 -13.43 3.67
N TYR A 89 6.76 -12.65 2.62
CA TYR A 89 7.70 -11.75 1.97
C TYR A 89 7.78 -10.40 2.67
N GLY A 90 9.01 -9.98 3.01
CA GLY A 90 9.25 -8.81 3.85
C GLY A 90 9.32 -7.46 3.12
N TYR A 91 9.34 -7.44 1.77
CA TYR A 91 9.57 -6.20 1.00
C TYR A 91 8.35 -5.73 0.20
N SER A 92 7.21 -6.35 0.34
CA SER A 92 5.95 -5.88 -0.24
C SER A 92 4.92 -5.59 0.84
N GLY A 93 4.06 -4.63 0.57
CA GLY A 93 2.85 -4.41 1.33
C GLY A 93 1.83 -5.53 1.13
N PHE A 94 0.87 -5.61 2.04
CA PHE A 94 -0.26 -6.52 1.95
C PHE A 94 -1.48 -5.94 2.69
N TYR A 95 -2.65 -6.46 2.33
CA TYR A 95 -3.92 -6.05 2.89
C TYR A 95 -4.60 -7.23 3.56
N VAL A 96 -5.27 -6.98 4.68
CA VAL A 96 -5.97 -7.99 5.47
C VAL A 96 -7.37 -7.50 5.80
N ASP A 97 -8.38 -8.14 5.23
CA ASP A 97 -9.77 -7.88 5.61
C ASP A 97 -10.03 -8.47 7.00
N MET A 98 -10.34 -7.61 7.95
CA MET A 98 -10.62 -7.98 9.34
C MET A 98 -12.11 -7.94 9.67
N THR A 99 -12.95 -7.54 8.74
CA THR A 99 -14.36 -7.17 8.96
C THR A 99 -15.13 -8.22 9.77
N GLU A 100 -15.05 -9.49 9.38
CA GLU A 100 -15.79 -10.57 10.02
C GLU A 100 -15.17 -11.04 11.36
N HIS A 101 -13.95 -10.59 11.67
CA HIS A 101 -13.20 -10.99 12.86
C HIS A 101 -13.27 -9.98 14.00
N LEU A 102 -13.88 -8.81 13.75
CA LEU A 102 -13.98 -7.72 14.71
C LEU A 102 -15.32 -7.78 15.46
N SER A 103 -15.27 -7.70 16.79
CA SER A 103 -16.45 -7.41 17.60
C SER A 103 -16.91 -5.97 17.37
N GLN A 104 -18.21 -5.79 17.20
CA GLN A 104 -18.80 -4.47 16.97
C GLN A 104 -18.98 -3.67 18.26
N THR A 105 -18.93 -4.32 19.41
CA THR A 105 -19.26 -3.72 20.72
C THR A 105 -18.13 -3.80 21.73
N ASP A 106 -17.28 -4.83 21.64
CA ASP A 106 -16.24 -5.10 22.61
C ASP A 106 -14.87 -4.60 22.15
N GLU A 107 -13.91 -4.61 23.07
CA GLU A 107 -12.51 -4.36 22.74
C GLU A 107 -11.97 -5.46 21.84
N ASN A 108 -11.41 -5.09 20.72
CA ASN A 108 -10.70 -5.98 19.80
C ASN A 108 -9.20 -5.92 20.06
N ILE A 109 -8.53 -7.05 19.86
CA ILE A 109 -7.08 -7.16 19.94
C ILE A 109 -6.56 -7.53 18.55
N ILE A 110 -5.78 -6.63 17.94
CA ILE A 110 -5.09 -6.86 16.69
C ILE A 110 -3.63 -7.13 17.02
N GLU A 111 -3.07 -8.23 16.52
CA GLU A 111 -1.67 -8.58 16.69
C GLU A 111 -1.00 -8.81 15.35
N ILE A 112 0.24 -8.30 15.24
CA ILE A 112 1.14 -8.60 14.13
C ILE A 112 2.38 -9.24 14.72
N ILE A 113 2.76 -10.40 14.20
CA ILE A 113 4.04 -11.04 14.50
C ILE A 113 4.92 -10.91 13.27
N ALA A 114 6.13 -10.38 13.45
CA ALA A 114 7.18 -10.40 12.44
C ALA A 114 8.27 -11.37 12.88
N ASP A 115 8.51 -12.42 12.10
CA ASP A 115 9.47 -13.47 12.42
C ASP A 115 10.70 -13.39 11.53
N ASN A 116 11.76 -12.79 12.05
CA ASN A 116 13.10 -12.76 11.45
C ASN A 116 14.11 -13.53 12.30
N GLU A 117 13.71 -14.68 12.84
CA GLU A 117 14.58 -15.51 13.70
C GLU A 117 15.69 -16.18 12.91
N LYS A 118 15.42 -16.61 11.67
CA LYS A 118 16.39 -17.31 10.83
C LYS A 118 17.27 -16.33 10.06
N VAL A 119 18.39 -15.93 10.63
CA VAL A 119 19.41 -15.09 9.97
C VAL A 119 20.75 -15.84 9.89
N PRO A 120 21.61 -15.57 8.89
CA PRO A 120 21.42 -14.64 7.78
C PRO A 120 20.45 -15.20 6.73
N ASN A 121 19.56 -14.33 6.22
CA ASN A 121 18.55 -14.72 5.22
C ASN A 121 18.69 -13.96 3.90
N SER A 122 19.67 -13.09 3.79
CA SER A 122 19.98 -12.31 2.59
C SER A 122 21.48 -12.00 2.49
N ARG A 123 21.91 -11.49 1.34
CA ARG A 123 23.27 -10.98 1.12
C ARG A 123 23.45 -9.50 1.46
N TRP A 124 22.34 -8.82 1.74
CA TRP A 124 22.28 -7.42 2.13
C TRP A 124 21.81 -7.32 3.57
N TYR A 125 21.99 -6.16 4.15
CA TYR A 125 21.50 -5.88 5.49
C TYR A 125 19.96 -5.89 5.49
N SER A 126 19.38 -6.71 6.33
CA SER A 126 17.93 -6.78 6.54
C SER A 126 17.60 -6.29 7.95
N GLY A 127 16.57 -5.49 8.08
CA GLY A 127 15.99 -5.15 9.37
C GLY A 127 15.11 -6.27 9.92
N GLY A 128 14.26 -5.93 10.88
CA GLY A 128 13.26 -6.83 11.45
C GLY A 128 12.05 -6.03 11.93
N GLY A 129 10.91 -6.68 12.04
CA GLY A 129 9.71 -6.09 12.57
C GLY A 129 8.87 -5.31 11.56
N VAL A 130 7.98 -4.48 12.06
CA VAL A 130 7.18 -3.55 11.25
C VAL A 130 8.04 -2.32 10.96
N TYR A 131 8.41 -2.12 9.71
CA TYR A 131 9.36 -1.05 9.32
C TYR A 131 8.72 0.04 8.44
N ARG A 132 7.45 -0.14 8.07
CA ARG A 132 6.62 0.86 7.37
C ARG A 132 5.27 1.01 8.04
N GLU A 133 4.46 1.91 7.51
CA GLU A 133 3.15 2.24 8.09
C GLU A 133 2.20 1.04 8.12
N VAL A 134 1.40 0.99 9.16
CA VAL A 134 0.26 0.09 9.28
C VAL A 134 -0.97 0.94 9.50
N ASN A 135 -1.87 0.91 8.52
CA ASN A 135 -3.05 1.76 8.46
C ASN A 135 -4.33 0.93 8.50
N LEU A 136 -5.38 1.48 9.09
CA LEU A 136 -6.71 0.91 9.04
C LEU A 136 -7.54 1.66 7.99
N LEU A 137 -7.92 0.96 6.92
CA LEU A 137 -8.81 1.46 5.89
C LEU A 137 -10.24 1.10 6.27
N ILE A 138 -11.13 2.10 6.27
CA ILE A 138 -12.53 1.94 6.63
C ILE A 138 -13.37 2.32 5.43
N ALA A 139 -14.11 1.36 4.89
CA ALA A 139 -14.92 1.53 3.70
C ALA A 139 -16.40 1.18 3.95
N GLY A 140 -17.26 1.64 3.06
CA GLY A 140 -18.65 1.19 2.98
C GLY A 140 -18.78 -0.24 2.47
N GLN A 141 -19.99 -0.63 2.09
CA GLN A 141 -20.23 -1.94 1.45
C GLN A 141 -19.73 -1.96 -0.01
N SER A 142 -19.74 -0.80 -0.66
CA SER A 142 -19.15 -0.60 -1.99
C SER A 142 -17.98 0.35 -1.89
N TYR A 143 -16.82 -0.04 -2.45
CA TYR A 143 -15.58 0.73 -2.42
C TYR A 143 -14.63 0.31 -3.55
N ILE A 144 -13.68 1.18 -3.88
CA ILE A 144 -12.57 0.87 -4.77
C ILE A 144 -11.56 0.02 -3.97
N LYS A 145 -11.19 -1.17 -4.48
CA LYS A 145 -10.22 -2.02 -3.78
C LYS A 145 -8.90 -1.28 -3.57
N PRO A 146 -8.22 -1.49 -2.44
CA PRO A 146 -6.84 -1.03 -2.30
C PRO A 146 -6.00 -1.49 -3.50
N GLU A 147 -5.23 -0.58 -4.12
CA GLU A 147 -4.51 -0.80 -5.37
C GLU A 147 -5.39 -1.27 -6.56
N GLY A 148 -6.70 -1.06 -6.46
CA GLY A 148 -7.67 -1.49 -7.46
C GLY A 148 -7.70 -0.65 -8.73
N VAL A 149 -7.06 0.51 -8.74
CA VAL A 149 -6.96 1.37 -9.94
C VAL A 149 -5.63 1.12 -10.64
N ARG A 150 -5.71 0.69 -11.91
CA ARG A 150 -4.54 0.49 -12.75
C ARG A 150 -4.62 1.35 -14.00
N VAL A 151 -3.61 2.19 -14.19
CA VAL A 151 -3.46 3.05 -15.36
C VAL A 151 -2.31 2.56 -16.22
N THR A 152 -2.58 2.25 -17.48
CA THR A 152 -1.57 1.88 -18.46
C THR A 152 -1.62 2.84 -19.64
N THR A 153 -0.45 3.19 -20.17
CA THR A 153 -0.34 4.20 -21.23
C THR A 153 0.50 3.71 -22.40
N THR A 154 0.24 4.29 -23.56
CA THR A 154 1.09 4.16 -24.75
C THR A 154 1.60 5.54 -25.16
N GLY A 155 2.75 5.59 -25.83
CA GLY A 155 3.37 6.86 -26.25
C GLY A 155 2.53 7.71 -27.21
N ASN A 156 1.48 7.16 -27.81
CA ASN A 156 0.56 7.88 -28.67
C ASN A 156 -0.59 8.58 -27.91
N GLY A 157 -0.59 8.50 -26.57
CA GLY A 157 -1.60 9.17 -25.73
C GLY A 157 -2.82 8.30 -25.40
N GLN A 158 -2.83 7.03 -25.76
CA GLN A 158 -3.85 6.10 -25.26
C GLN A 158 -3.60 5.84 -23.78
N VAL A 159 -4.69 5.86 -23.00
CA VAL A 159 -4.71 5.60 -21.57
C VAL A 159 -5.79 4.59 -21.29
N GLN A 160 -5.41 3.43 -20.82
CA GLN A 160 -6.36 2.43 -20.32
C GLN A 160 -6.45 2.55 -18.80
N VAL A 161 -7.66 2.66 -18.28
CA VAL A 161 -7.94 2.66 -16.84
C VAL A 161 -8.77 1.42 -16.52
N LEU A 162 -8.28 0.63 -15.58
CA LEU A 162 -9.00 -0.52 -15.01
C LEU A 162 -9.28 -0.20 -13.55
N THR A 163 -10.52 -0.41 -13.12
CA THR A 163 -10.94 -0.16 -11.73
C THR A 163 -11.61 -1.40 -11.16
N ASP A 164 -10.99 -1.97 -10.13
CA ASP A 164 -11.55 -3.07 -9.35
C ASP A 164 -12.29 -2.51 -8.15
N ILE A 165 -13.55 -2.86 -8.02
CA ILE A 165 -14.39 -2.47 -6.88
C ILE A 165 -14.94 -3.70 -6.15
N VAL A 166 -15.32 -3.51 -4.90
CA VAL A 166 -16.19 -4.40 -4.13
C VAL A 166 -17.59 -3.79 -4.13
N GLY A 167 -18.61 -4.63 -4.16
CA GLY A 167 -20.00 -4.17 -4.21
C GLY A 167 -20.42 -3.65 -5.59
N GLU A 168 -21.31 -2.69 -5.59
CA GLU A 168 -21.91 -2.10 -6.78
C GLU A 168 -21.70 -0.59 -6.83
N GLY A 169 -21.87 -0.01 -8.01
CA GLY A 169 -21.78 1.42 -8.24
C GLY A 169 -21.23 1.75 -9.63
N ASP A 170 -21.42 3.00 -10.02
CA ASP A 170 -20.94 3.56 -11.27
C ASP A 170 -19.55 4.15 -11.07
N VAL A 171 -18.61 3.77 -11.92
CA VAL A 171 -17.24 4.26 -11.89
C VAL A 171 -17.10 5.39 -12.88
N GLU A 172 -16.80 6.59 -12.42
CA GLU A 172 -16.41 7.72 -13.25
C GLU A 172 -14.92 7.97 -13.17
N VAL A 173 -14.32 8.25 -14.32
CA VAL A 173 -12.89 8.54 -14.43
C VAL A 173 -12.70 9.90 -15.09
N GLU A 174 -11.84 10.71 -14.48
CA GLU A 174 -11.38 11.98 -15.02
C GLU A 174 -9.86 12.02 -15.03
N ILE A 175 -9.27 12.36 -16.18
CA ILE A 175 -7.84 12.57 -16.31
C ILE A 175 -7.57 14.07 -16.38
N LEU A 176 -6.72 14.54 -15.48
CA LEU A 176 -6.39 15.94 -15.32
C LEU A 176 -4.91 16.19 -15.71
N ASP A 177 -4.71 17.33 -16.39
CA ASP A 177 -3.42 17.98 -16.57
C ASP A 177 -3.40 19.24 -15.70
N GLY A 178 -2.74 19.17 -14.54
CA GLY A 178 -2.94 20.14 -13.49
C GLY A 178 -4.40 20.16 -13.01
N MET A 179 -5.09 21.25 -13.23
CA MET A 179 -6.52 21.41 -12.91
C MET A 179 -7.46 21.23 -14.12
N LYS A 180 -6.90 21.02 -15.33
CA LYS A 180 -7.68 20.92 -16.56
C LYS A 180 -8.03 19.48 -16.87
N ALA A 181 -9.31 19.15 -17.00
CA ALA A 181 -9.75 17.87 -17.53
C ALA A 181 -9.35 17.72 -19.01
N VAL A 182 -8.63 16.64 -19.32
CA VAL A 182 -8.13 16.34 -20.66
C VAL A 182 -8.75 15.08 -21.27
N ALA A 183 -9.31 14.21 -20.44
CA ALA A 183 -10.11 13.06 -20.86
C ALA A 183 -11.01 12.61 -19.71
N SER A 184 -12.15 12.01 -20.02
CA SER A 184 -13.06 11.44 -19.02
C SER A 184 -13.90 10.31 -19.61
N GLY A 185 -14.50 9.51 -18.75
CA GLY A 185 -15.40 8.44 -19.16
C GLY A 185 -16.03 7.73 -17.96
N THR A 186 -16.98 6.83 -18.23
CA THR A 186 -17.69 6.05 -17.20
C THR A 186 -17.55 4.56 -17.49
N GLY A 187 -17.19 3.78 -16.47
CA GLY A 187 -17.04 2.33 -16.53
C GLY A 187 -15.80 1.82 -15.81
N ARG A 188 -15.82 0.53 -15.49
CA ARG A 188 -14.70 -0.15 -14.77
C ARG A 188 -13.48 -0.43 -15.67
N LYS A 189 -13.68 -0.42 -16.97
CA LYS A 189 -12.63 -0.55 -17.99
C LYS A 189 -12.84 0.51 -19.04
N LEU A 190 -11.88 1.41 -19.16
CA LEU A 190 -11.94 2.54 -20.09
C LEU A 190 -10.68 2.61 -20.93
N ASP A 191 -10.87 2.87 -22.21
CA ASP A 191 -9.82 3.24 -23.14
C ASP A 191 -10.03 4.70 -23.53
N LEU A 192 -9.17 5.59 -23.03
CA LEU A 192 -9.24 7.04 -23.23
C LEU A 192 -8.08 7.50 -24.11
N ILE A 193 -8.17 8.72 -24.64
CA ILE A 193 -7.10 9.32 -25.43
C ILE A 193 -6.85 10.76 -25.00
N ILE A 194 -5.58 11.08 -24.73
CA ILE A 194 -5.11 12.44 -24.51
C ILE A 194 -4.48 12.93 -25.81
N LYS A 195 -5.19 13.83 -26.53
CA LYS A 195 -4.80 14.28 -27.86
C LYS A 195 -3.49 15.07 -27.85
N ASP A 196 -3.41 16.07 -26.99
CA ASP A 196 -2.25 16.97 -26.88
C ASP A 196 -1.37 16.56 -25.70
N ARG A 197 -0.95 15.28 -25.70
CA ARG A 197 -0.18 14.71 -24.61
C ARG A 197 1.23 15.30 -24.51
N VAL A 198 1.67 15.52 -23.29
CA VAL A 198 3.07 15.78 -22.94
C VAL A 198 3.70 14.47 -22.50
N LEU A 199 4.82 14.08 -23.08
CA LEU A 199 5.53 12.88 -22.70
C LEU A 199 6.37 13.15 -21.44
N TRP A 200 6.40 12.15 -20.58
CA TRP A 200 7.30 12.12 -19.42
C TRP A 200 8.69 11.69 -19.86
N ASP A 201 9.70 12.43 -19.50
CA ASP A 201 11.09 12.00 -19.52
C ASP A 201 11.85 12.51 -18.28
N GLU A 202 13.15 12.21 -18.17
CA GLU A 202 13.98 12.59 -17.02
C GLU A 202 14.24 14.09 -16.93
N GLU A 203 14.16 14.83 -18.04
CA GLU A 203 14.35 16.29 -18.11
C GLU A 203 13.02 17.02 -17.86
N ASN A 204 11.90 16.40 -18.30
CA ASN A 204 10.54 16.91 -18.14
C ASN A 204 9.62 15.81 -17.58
N PRO A 205 9.63 15.58 -16.26
CA PRO A 205 8.86 14.52 -15.62
C PRO A 205 7.38 14.87 -15.50
N HIS A 206 6.71 15.13 -16.62
CA HIS A 206 5.32 15.53 -16.68
C HIS A 206 4.39 14.42 -16.20
N LEU A 207 3.49 14.74 -15.28
CA LEU A 207 2.55 13.78 -14.70
C LEU A 207 1.10 14.27 -14.82
N TYR A 208 0.26 13.37 -15.26
CA TYR A 208 -1.20 13.50 -15.21
C TYR A 208 -1.75 12.93 -13.91
N THR A 209 -2.95 13.34 -13.58
CA THR A 209 -3.71 12.80 -12.44
C THR A 209 -4.93 12.07 -12.99
N CYS A 210 -5.05 10.78 -12.69
CA CYS A 210 -6.25 9.99 -12.91
C CYS A 210 -7.07 10.00 -11.62
N LYS A 211 -8.23 10.62 -11.66
CA LYS A 211 -9.18 10.64 -10.57
C LYS A 211 -10.29 9.66 -10.88
N VAL A 212 -10.49 8.68 -10.02
CA VAL A 212 -11.52 7.65 -10.14
C VAL A 212 -12.51 7.84 -9.01
N MET A 213 -13.77 7.97 -9.34
CA MET A 213 -14.87 8.15 -8.39
C MET A 213 -15.84 6.99 -8.50
N LEU A 214 -16.16 6.37 -7.38
CA LEU A 214 -17.24 5.41 -7.27
C LEU A 214 -18.49 6.13 -6.77
N LYS A 215 -19.61 5.99 -7.50
CA LYS A 215 -20.87 6.62 -7.17
C LYS A 215 -21.99 5.60 -6.99
N GLU A 216 -22.89 5.90 -6.08
CA GLU A 216 -24.18 5.23 -5.94
C GLU A 216 -25.28 6.28 -6.01
N LYS A 217 -26.22 6.13 -6.98
CA LYS A 217 -27.32 7.09 -7.20
C LYS A 217 -26.84 8.54 -7.28
N GLU A 218 -25.82 8.81 -8.09
CA GLU A 218 -25.18 10.13 -8.28
C GLU A 218 -24.39 10.66 -7.05
N GLN A 219 -24.43 9.98 -5.92
CA GLN A 219 -23.63 10.36 -4.76
C GLN A 219 -22.26 9.67 -4.80
N LYS A 220 -21.19 10.45 -4.69
CA LYS A 220 -19.83 9.89 -4.53
C LYS A 220 -19.73 9.17 -3.19
N ILE A 221 -19.37 7.90 -3.23
CA ILE A 221 -19.17 7.04 -2.05
C ILE A 221 -17.70 6.69 -1.81
N ASP A 222 -16.87 6.72 -2.88
CA ASP A 222 -15.43 6.49 -2.74
C ASP A 222 -14.66 7.21 -3.86
N GLU A 223 -13.36 7.42 -3.66
CA GLU A 223 -12.49 8.12 -4.61
C GLU A 223 -11.05 7.65 -4.48
N GLU A 224 -10.40 7.41 -5.60
CA GLU A 224 -8.97 7.09 -5.69
C GLU A 224 -8.29 8.03 -6.69
N THR A 225 -7.04 8.40 -6.40
CA THR A 225 -6.27 9.31 -7.23
C THR A 225 -4.90 8.75 -7.52
N ILE A 226 -4.59 8.54 -8.81
CA ILE A 226 -3.33 7.98 -9.30
C ILE A 226 -2.60 9.00 -10.16
N ARG A 227 -1.33 9.25 -9.87
CA ARG A 227 -0.46 10.04 -10.74
C ARG A 227 0.28 9.14 -11.72
N PHE A 228 0.29 9.50 -13.00
CA PHE A 228 0.95 8.71 -14.04
C PHE A 228 1.61 9.58 -15.10
N GLY A 229 2.67 9.07 -15.73
CA GLY A 229 3.31 9.70 -16.88
C GLY A 229 3.06 8.90 -18.16
N ILE A 230 3.03 9.58 -19.30
CA ILE A 230 2.96 8.95 -20.61
C ILE A 230 4.36 8.82 -21.18
N ARG A 231 4.86 7.60 -21.33
CA ARG A 231 6.18 7.33 -21.90
C ARG A 231 6.21 5.98 -22.61
N THR A 232 7.18 5.81 -23.47
CA THR A 232 7.57 4.50 -23.98
C THR A 232 8.95 4.12 -23.43
N LEU A 233 9.10 2.87 -23.04
CA LEU A 233 10.37 2.29 -22.59
C LEU A 233 10.75 1.17 -23.55
N ALA A 234 12.00 1.15 -23.99
CA ALA A 234 12.53 0.08 -24.79
C ALA A 234 13.98 -0.21 -24.40
N TRP A 235 14.38 -1.46 -24.54
CA TRP A 235 15.78 -1.87 -24.39
C TRP A 235 16.16 -2.84 -25.50
N SER A 236 17.40 -2.74 -25.93
CA SER A 236 17.97 -3.58 -26.97
C SER A 236 19.46 -3.78 -26.72
N GLY A 237 20.15 -4.49 -27.60
CA GLY A 237 21.61 -4.56 -27.56
C GLY A 237 22.35 -3.21 -27.74
N LYS A 238 21.62 -2.14 -28.09
CA LYS A 238 22.17 -0.78 -28.23
C LYS A 238 22.02 0.07 -26.97
N GLY A 239 21.18 -0.34 -26.01
CA GLY A 239 20.97 0.40 -24.77
C GLY A 239 19.51 0.47 -24.32
N PHE A 240 19.26 1.35 -23.36
CA PHE A 240 17.95 1.68 -22.83
C PHE A 240 17.42 2.98 -23.44
N PHE A 241 16.16 3.01 -23.79
CA PHE A 241 15.53 4.12 -24.50
C PHE A 241 14.26 4.58 -23.78
N VAL A 242 14.13 5.89 -23.59
CA VAL A 242 12.91 6.56 -23.15
C VAL A 242 12.38 7.41 -24.30
N ASN A 243 11.14 7.18 -24.73
CA ASN A 243 10.53 7.87 -25.89
C ASN A 243 11.40 7.82 -27.17
N GLY A 244 12.11 6.72 -27.36
CA GLY A 244 13.02 6.55 -28.51
C GLY A 244 14.39 7.22 -28.38
N LYS A 245 14.65 8.00 -27.32
CA LYS A 245 15.94 8.61 -27.00
C LYS A 245 16.76 7.65 -26.13
N GLU A 246 18.00 7.40 -26.49
CA GLU A 246 18.94 6.62 -25.67
C GLU A 246 19.15 7.34 -24.32
N THR A 247 18.99 6.62 -23.24
CA THR A 247 19.05 7.17 -21.88
C THR A 247 20.02 6.36 -21.05
N LEU A 248 21.01 7.03 -20.47
CA LEU A 248 21.97 6.41 -19.57
C LEU A 248 21.38 6.29 -18.15
N LEU A 249 21.18 5.06 -17.70
CA LEU A 249 20.80 4.79 -16.32
C LEU A 249 22.01 4.93 -15.41
N ARG A 250 21.89 5.76 -14.38
CA ARG A 250 22.89 5.93 -13.32
C ARG A 250 22.30 5.46 -12.01
N GLY A 251 23.02 4.60 -11.30
CA GLY A 251 22.56 4.04 -10.04
C GLY A 251 23.72 3.70 -9.14
N ALA A 252 23.43 3.59 -7.85
CA ALA A 252 24.35 3.11 -6.82
C ALA A 252 23.58 2.24 -5.82
N CYS A 253 24.31 1.32 -5.17
CA CYS A 253 23.81 0.63 -3.99
C CYS A 253 24.06 1.54 -2.77
N ILE A 254 23.03 1.84 -2.01
CA ILE A 254 23.09 2.64 -0.79
C ILE A 254 22.79 1.72 0.38
#